data_ad093270d1c41210b7fa140e08c07e79
#
_entry.id   ad093270d1c41210b7fa140e08c07e79
#
_cell.length_a   1.000
_cell.length_b   1.000
_cell.length_c   1.000
_cell.angle_alpha   90.00
_cell.angle_beta   90.00
_cell.angle_gamma   90.00
#
_symmetry.space_group_name_H-M   'P 1'
#
loop_
_entity.id
_entity.type
_entity.pdbx_description
1 polymer ?
#
loop_
_entity_poly.entity_id
_entity_poly.type
_entity_poly.pdbx_seq_one_letter_code
_entity_poly.pdbx_strand_id
1 'polypeptide(L)'
;MIKDITIGQYYPAKSILHRLDPRVKFVGTIAFLISLFVANSLWGYLLATAFLAGVIVLSKVPVKFMMKGLKPLFFIFILTVAFNLFLVPGKVVVQIWILKITEEGIRQAIKIGIRLIYLVMGSSVMTLTTTPNQLTDGLEKLMRPLNKIKVPVHEIAMMMSIALRFIPILMEETDKIMKAQIARGADFESGNLIKKAKNLIPLLVPLFISAFRRADDLAMAMEARCYHGGDHRTSMKPLKYQNHDIMAYLVLLVYLIADIVLRIIV
;
A
#
# COMPACT_ATOMS: atom_id res chain seq x y z
N MET A 1 -12.83 12.59 15.58
CA MET A 1 -11.52 12.56 14.87
C MET A 1 -10.92 11.17 14.67
N ILE A 2 -11.01 10.24 15.62
CA ILE A 2 -10.37 8.91 15.49
C ILE A 2 -11.24 7.90 14.71
N LYS A 3 -12.53 8.14 14.54
CA LYS A 3 -13.49 7.23 13.88
C LYS A 3 -13.27 6.99 12.38
N ASP A 4 -12.44 7.81 11.73
CA ASP A 4 -12.22 7.74 10.27
C ASP A 4 -10.94 6.98 9.86
N ILE A 5 -10.24 6.39 10.83
CA ILE A 5 -9.07 5.55 10.55
C ILE A 5 -9.58 4.16 10.15
N THR A 6 -9.89 3.99 8.88
CA THR A 6 -10.15 2.66 8.30
C THR A 6 -8.84 1.89 8.21
N ILE A 7 -8.64 0.96 9.15
CA ILE A 7 -7.49 0.06 9.13
C ILE A 7 -7.69 -0.94 7.99
N GLY A 8 -6.93 -0.71 6.89
CA GLY A 8 -7.00 -1.50 5.68
C GLY A 8 -8.19 -1.12 4.79
N GLN A 9 -7.89 -0.59 3.62
CA GLN A 9 -8.90 -0.22 2.61
C GLN A 9 -9.38 -1.46 1.83
N TYR A 10 -9.51 -2.62 2.50
CA TYR A 10 -9.98 -3.84 1.84
C TYR A 10 -11.45 -3.70 1.43
N TYR A 11 -11.75 -3.95 0.15
CA TYR A 11 -13.10 -3.99 -0.38
C TYR A 11 -13.59 -5.44 -0.47
N PRO A 12 -14.60 -5.85 0.33
CA PRO A 12 -15.05 -7.24 0.33
C PRO A 12 -15.86 -7.55 -0.94
N ALA A 13 -15.20 -8.10 -1.96
CA ALA A 13 -15.84 -8.59 -3.18
C ALA A 13 -15.42 -10.03 -3.48
N LYS A 14 -16.32 -10.78 -4.09
CA LYS A 14 -16.04 -12.14 -4.59
C LYS A 14 -15.54 -12.05 -6.04
N SER A 15 -14.23 -11.91 -6.23
CA SER A 15 -13.61 -11.88 -7.56
C SER A 15 -12.44 -12.86 -7.66
N ILE A 16 -11.98 -13.11 -8.88
CA ILE A 16 -10.81 -13.97 -9.14
C ILE A 16 -9.58 -13.37 -8.44
N LEU A 17 -9.38 -12.06 -8.51
CA LEU A 17 -8.25 -11.40 -7.86
C LEU A 17 -8.26 -11.57 -6.33
N HIS A 18 -9.44 -11.55 -5.68
CA HIS A 18 -9.51 -11.73 -4.24
C HIS A 18 -9.07 -13.14 -3.80
N ARG A 19 -9.24 -14.15 -4.68
CA ARG A 19 -8.87 -15.55 -4.41
C ARG A 19 -7.40 -15.86 -4.67
N LEU A 20 -6.68 -14.99 -5.41
CA LEU A 20 -5.26 -15.18 -5.69
C LEU A 20 -4.43 -15.16 -4.41
N ASP A 21 -3.35 -15.92 -4.40
CA ASP A 21 -2.36 -15.92 -3.33
C ASP A 21 -1.78 -14.49 -3.16
N PRO A 22 -1.65 -13.98 -1.93
CA PRO A 22 -1.08 -12.65 -1.65
C PRO A 22 0.31 -12.44 -2.26
N ARG A 23 1.12 -13.50 -2.38
CA ARG A 23 2.45 -13.45 -3.01
C ARG A 23 2.36 -13.08 -4.48
N VAL A 24 1.42 -13.67 -5.21
CA VAL A 24 1.19 -13.39 -6.64
C VAL A 24 0.77 -11.94 -6.83
N LYS A 25 -0.14 -11.45 -6.00
CA LYS A 25 -0.60 -10.05 -6.05
C LYS A 25 0.54 -9.07 -5.77
N PHE A 26 1.36 -9.36 -4.74
CA PHE A 26 2.48 -8.51 -4.37
C PHE A 26 3.53 -8.45 -5.47
N VAL A 27 3.99 -9.61 -5.95
CA VAL A 27 4.97 -9.71 -7.05
C VAL A 27 4.41 -9.10 -8.32
N GLY A 28 3.14 -9.40 -8.67
CA GLY A 28 2.47 -8.84 -9.85
C GLY A 28 2.36 -7.33 -9.80
N THR A 29 2.02 -6.77 -8.64
CA THR A 29 1.96 -5.30 -8.48
C THR A 29 3.34 -4.68 -8.65
N ILE A 30 4.37 -5.19 -7.98
CA ILE A 30 5.73 -4.64 -8.11
C ILE A 30 6.21 -4.75 -9.56
N ALA A 31 6.03 -5.89 -10.21
CA ALA A 31 6.42 -6.09 -11.60
C ALA A 31 5.69 -5.11 -12.55
N PHE A 32 4.38 -4.90 -12.34
CA PHE A 32 3.61 -3.89 -13.07
C PHE A 32 4.15 -2.47 -12.82
N LEU A 33 4.43 -2.10 -11.56
CA LEU A 33 4.97 -0.78 -11.24
C LEU A 33 6.33 -0.55 -11.91
N ILE A 34 7.20 -1.56 -11.93
CA ILE A 34 8.50 -1.50 -12.62
C ILE A 34 8.31 -1.37 -14.13
N SER A 35 7.38 -2.12 -14.74
CA SER A 35 7.12 -2.07 -16.17
C SER A 35 6.71 -0.67 -16.66
N LEU A 36 6.01 0.12 -15.84
CA LEU A 36 5.65 1.51 -16.16
C LEU A 36 6.87 2.44 -16.34
N PHE A 37 8.01 2.09 -15.74
CA PHE A 37 9.27 2.84 -15.96
C PHE A 37 10.04 2.32 -17.19
N VAL A 38 9.79 1.08 -17.58
CA VAL A 38 10.34 0.48 -18.78
C VAL A 38 9.61 0.98 -20.03
N ALA A 39 8.27 1.13 -19.94
CA ALA A 39 7.41 1.63 -21.00
C ALA A 39 7.74 3.11 -21.36
N ASN A 40 8.29 3.35 -22.54
CA ASN A 40 8.62 4.69 -23.05
C ASN A 40 7.81 5.09 -24.30
N SER A 41 7.25 4.10 -25.01
CA SER A 41 6.49 4.30 -26.23
C SER A 41 4.99 4.40 -25.97
N LEU A 42 4.26 5.00 -26.90
CA LEU A 42 2.80 5.06 -26.87
C LEU A 42 2.16 3.65 -26.78
N TRP A 43 2.72 2.71 -27.53
CA TRP A 43 2.28 1.31 -27.54
C TRP A 43 2.47 0.61 -26.19
N GLY A 44 3.57 0.89 -25.48
CA GLY A 44 3.78 0.40 -24.12
C GLY A 44 2.72 0.91 -23.14
N TYR A 45 2.37 2.20 -23.23
CA TYR A 45 1.28 2.74 -22.40
C TYR A 45 -0.10 2.18 -22.77
N LEU A 46 -0.37 1.90 -24.05
CA LEU A 46 -1.62 1.22 -24.46
C LEU A 46 -1.69 -0.19 -23.90
N LEU A 47 -0.59 -0.95 -23.97
CA LEU A 47 -0.51 -2.28 -23.36
C LEU A 47 -0.73 -2.23 -21.84
N ALA A 48 -0.06 -1.30 -21.15
CA ALA A 48 -0.24 -1.11 -19.71
C ALA A 48 -1.70 -0.72 -19.37
N THR A 49 -2.35 0.09 -20.20
CA THR A 49 -3.77 0.45 -20.04
C THR A 49 -4.66 -0.78 -20.16
N ALA A 50 -4.45 -1.58 -21.21
CA ALA A 50 -5.23 -2.79 -21.45
C ALA A 50 -5.07 -3.80 -20.30
N PHE A 51 -3.83 -3.99 -19.81
CA PHE A 51 -3.54 -4.86 -18.68
C PHE A 51 -4.21 -4.35 -17.39
N LEU A 52 -4.03 -3.08 -17.06
CA LEU A 52 -4.62 -2.47 -15.87
C LEU A 52 -6.14 -2.49 -15.91
N ALA A 53 -6.75 -2.16 -17.05
CA ALA A 53 -8.20 -2.24 -17.24
C ALA A 53 -8.71 -3.67 -17.05
N GLY A 54 -8.03 -4.68 -17.61
CA GLY A 54 -8.34 -6.10 -17.40
C GLY A 54 -8.29 -6.48 -15.93
N VAL A 55 -7.25 -6.09 -15.21
CA VAL A 55 -7.10 -6.35 -13.77
C VAL A 55 -8.21 -5.67 -12.98
N ILE A 56 -8.56 -4.41 -13.29
CA ILE A 56 -9.64 -3.67 -12.62
C ILE A 56 -10.99 -4.37 -12.84
N VAL A 57 -11.32 -4.76 -14.06
CA VAL A 57 -12.57 -5.47 -14.38
C VAL A 57 -12.63 -6.80 -13.62
N LEU A 58 -11.55 -7.57 -13.63
CA LEU A 58 -11.44 -8.85 -12.91
C LEU A 58 -11.52 -8.68 -11.38
N SER A 59 -11.12 -7.52 -10.84
CA SER A 59 -11.19 -7.23 -9.40
C SER A 59 -12.61 -7.05 -8.90
N LYS A 60 -13.55 -6.63 -9.77
CA LYS A 60 -14.91 -6.22 -9.41
C LYS A 60 -14.98 -5.11 -8.37
N VAL A 61 -13.91 -4.35 -8.21
CA VAL A 61 -13.86 -3.20 -7.31
C VAL A 61 -14.30 -1.96 -8.09
N PRO A 62 -15.25 -1.16 -7.59
CA PRO A 62 -15.66 0.07 -8.27
C PRO A 62 -14.49 1.05 -8.40
N VAL A 63 -14.27 1.56 -9.60
CA VAL A 63 -13.18 2.52 -9.92
C VAL A 63 -13.21 3.73 -8.99
N LYS A 64 -14.38 4.13 -8.50
CA LYS A 64 -14.56 5.24 -7.54
C LYS A 64 -13.73 5.06 -6.27
N PHE A 65 -13.58 3.83 -5.77
CA PHE A 65 -12.75 3.56 -4.58
C PHE A 65 -11.26 3.66 -4.90
N MET A 66 -10.82 3.25 -6.09
CA MET A 66 -9.44 3.41 -6.55
C MET A 66 -9.09 4.88 -6.75
N MET A 67 -10.01 5.66 -7.32
CA MET A 67 -9.85 7.12 -7.51
C MET A 67 -9.74 7.89 -6.18
N LYS A 68 -10.29 7.38 -5.08
CA LYS A 68 -10.08 7.98 -3.76
C LYS A 68 -8.60 8.03 -3.36
N GLY A 69 -7.80 7.05 -3.81
CA GLY A 69 -6.35 7.04 -3.60
C GLY A 69 -5.60 8.17 -4.32
N LEU A 70 -6.17 8.72 -5.41
CA LEU A 70 -5.60 9.88 -6.13
C LEU A 70 -5.84 11.21 -5.41
N LYS A 71 -6.91 11.32 -4.60
CA LYS A 71 -7.29 12.60 -3.98
C LYS A 71 -6.18 13.23 -3.13
N PRO A 72 -5.50 12.52 -2.22
CA PRO A 72 -4.43 13.12 -1.42
C PRO A 72 -3.18 13.47 -2.25
N LEU A 73 -2.99 12.80 -3.41
CA LEU A 73 -1.84 13.01 -4.28
C LEU A 73 -2.12 14.05 -5.38
N PHE A 74 -3.34 14.56 -5.48
CA PHE A 74 -3.79 15.45 -6.55
C PHE A 74 -2.95 16.73 -6.64
N PHE A 75 -2.58 17.31 -5.50
CA PHE A 75 -1.73 18.49 -5.46
C PHE A 75 -0.33 18.20 -6.01
N ILE A 76 0.29 17.10 -5.59
CA ILE A 76 1.62 16.68 -6.07
C ILE A 76 1.56 16.35 -7.57
N PHE A 77 0.46 15.73 -8.02
CA PHE A 77 0.23 15.43 -9.42
C PHE A 77 0.19 16.69 -10.28
N ILE A 78 -0.61 17.70 -9.92
CA ILE A 78 -0.68 18.98 -10.64
C ILE A 78 0.70 19.65 -10.64
N LEU A 79 1.39 19.69 -9.50
CA LEU A 79 2.70 20.31 -9.39
C LEU A 79 3.72 19.64 -10.32
N THR A 80 3.76 18.30 -10.33
CA THR A 80 4.68 17.53 -11.19
C THR A 80 4.40 17.75 -12.66
N VAL A 81 3.13 17.72 -13.07
CA VAL A 81 2.73 17.97 -14.47
C VAL A 81 3.08 19.41 -14.85
N ALA A 82 2.81 20.41 -14.01
CA ALA A 82 3.14 21.80 -14.26
C ALA A 82 4.66 22.01 -14.41
N PHE A 83 5.47 21.45 -13.51
CA PHE A 83 6.92 21.55 -13.62
C PHE A 83 7.43 20.94 -14.94
N ASN A 84 6.94 19.76 -15.34
CA ASN A 84 7.37 19.15 -16.60
C ASN A 84 6.90 19.97 -17.83
N LEU A 85 5.74 20.62 -17.73
CA LEU A 85 5.22 21.44 -18.83
C LEU A 85 6.09 22.69 -19.09
N PHE A 86 6.60 23.33 -18.02
CA PHE A 86 7.27 24.62 -18.10
C PHE A 86 8.81 24.55 -18.05
N LEU A 87 9.38 23.53 -17.38
CA LEU A 87 10.83 23.46 -17.17
C LEU A 87 11.56 22.57 -18.19
N VAL A 88 10.85 21.70 -18.92
CA VAL A 88 11.51 20.83 -19.90
C VAL A 88 11.91 21.64 -21.12
N PRO A 89 13.22 21.72 -21.49
CA PRO A 89 13.68 22.43 -22.68
C PRO A 89 13.27 21.70 -23.94
N GLY A 90 12.91 22.45 -25.02
CA GLY A 90 12.54 21.89 -26.31
C GLY A 90 12.04 22.94 -27.28
N LYS A 91 11.40 22.52 -28.39
CA LYS A 91 10.79 23.44 -29.34
C LYS A 91 9.62 24.16 -28.68
N VAL A 92 9.70 25.51 -28.65
CA VAL A 92 8.66 26.34 -28.06
C VAL A 92 7.41 26.32 -28.97
N VAL A 93 6.29 25.85 -28.43
CA VAL A 93 4.98 25.86 -29.08
C VAL A 93 4.20 27.13 -28.71
N VAL A 94 4.22 27.49 -27.43
CA VAL A 94 3.56 28.70 -26.93
C VAL A 94 4.49 29.35 -25.89
N GLN A 95 4.65 30.67 -26.03
CA GLN A 95 5.37 31.49 -25.05
C GLN A 95 4.38 32.46 -24.41
N ILE A 96 4.18 32.33 -23.09
CA ILE A 96 3.36 33.23 -22.30
C ILE A 96 4.29 33.95 -21.34
N TRP A 97 4.67 35.16 -21.69
CA TRP A 97 5.57 36.02 -20.94
C TRP A 97 6.91 35.35 -20.59
N ILE A 98 7.11 34.88 -19.38
CA ILE A 98 8.35 34.18 -18.93
C ILE A 98 8.24 32.67 -19.09
N LEU A 99 7.02 32.11 -19.15
CA LEU A 99 6.77 30.67 -19.23
C LEU A 99 6.76 30.20 -20.70
N LYS A 100 7.61 29.22 -20.97
CA LYS A 100 7.70 28.61 -22.34
C LYS A 100 7.12 27.21 -22.24
N ILE A 101 6.09 26.95 -23.04
CA ILE A 101 5.53 25.60 -23.21
C ILE A 101 6.20 25.00 -24.45
N THR A 102 6.89 23.86 -24.23
CA THR A 102 7.61 23.15 -25.26
C THR A 102 6.87 21.89 -25.70
N GLU A 103 7.08 21.43 -26.92
CA GLU A 103 6.48 20.17 -27.40
C GLU A 103 6.94 18.97 -26.57
N GLU A 104 8.23 18.92 -26.23
CA GLU A 104 8.82 17.91 -25.39
C GLU A 104 8.24 17.97 -23.97
N GLY A 105 8.01 19.19 -23.45
CA GLY A 105 7.38 19.40 -22.15
C GLY A 105 5.96 18.87 -22.08
N ILE A 106 5.14 19.10 -23.10
CA ILE A 106 3.78 18.55 -23.19
C ILE A 106 3.83 17.02 -23.23
N ARG A 107 4.67 16.45 -24.10
CA ARG A 107 4.82 15.00 -24.22
C ARG A 107 5.26 14.36 -22.90
N GLN A 108 6.23 14.96 -22.22
CA GLN A 108 6.74 14.50 -20.92
C GLN A 108 5.69 14.64 -19.82
N ALA A 109 4.98 15.76 -19.76
CA ALA A 109 3.91 16.01 -18.80
C ALA A 109 2.79 14.96 -18.91
N ILE A 110 2.35 14.64 -20.15
CA ILE A 110 1.34 13.60 -20.41
C ILE A 110 1.86 12.23 -19.97
N LYS A 111 3.09 11.85 -20.35
CA LYS A 111 3.68 10.56 -19.97
C LYS A 111 3.76 10.38 -18.46
N ILE A 112 4.28 11.39 -17.77
CA ILE A 112 4.42 11.35 -16.31
C ILE A 112 3.04 11.34 -15.64
N GLY A 113 2.09 12.15 -16.15
CA GLY A 113 0.72 12.17 -15.67
C GLY A 113 0.05 10.80 -15.74
N ILE A 114 0.09 10.15 -16.89
CA ILE A 114 -0.47 8.79 -17.08
C ILE A 114 0.26 7.79 -16.16
N ARG A 115 1.59 7.85 -16.08
CA ARG A 115 2.39 6.97 -15.22
C ARG A 115 1.97 7.08 -13.76
N LEU A 116 1.82 8.29 -13.23
CA LEU A 116 1.41 8.51 -11.85
C LEU A 116 0.01 7.95 -11.57
N ILE A 117 -0.94 8.14 -12.50
CA ILE A 117 -2.28 7.55 -12.37
C ILE A 117 -2.18 6.03 -12.30
N TYR A 118 -1.41 5.39 -13.17
CA TYR A 118 -1.29 3.94 -13.21
C TYR A 118 -0.55 3.38 -12.00
N LEU A 119 0.47 4.09 -11.47
CA LEU A 119 1.13 3.72 -10.22
C LEU A 119 0.14 3.68 -9.06
N VAL A 120 -0.68 4.71 -8.92
CA VAL A 120 -1.69 4.78 -7.84
C VAL A 120 -2.78 3.75 -8.05
N MET A 121 -3.30 3.59 -9.26
CA MET A 121 -4.35 2.61 -9.54
C MET A 121 -3.86 1.17 -9.36
N GLY A 122 -2.67 0.85 -9.85
CA GLY A 122 -2.07 -0.49 -9.70
C GLY A 122 -1.84 -0.88 -8.23
N SER A 123 -1.27 0.04 -7.44
CA SER A 123 -1.09 -0.18 -6.00
C SER A 123 -2.43 -0.26 -5.25
N SER A 124 -3.42 0.56 -5.65
CA SER A 124 -4.77 0.54 -5.05
C SER A 124 -5.49 -0.79 -5.28
N VAL A 125 -5.31 -1.44 -6.45
CA VAL A 125 -5.88 -2.76 -6.70
C VAL A 125 -5.38 -3.77 -5.67
N MET A 126 -4.07 -3.80 -5.40
CA MET A 126 -3.49 -4.71 -4.40
C MET A 126 -4.07 -4.43 -3.00
N THR A 127 -4.09 -3.16 -2.59
CA THR A 127 -4.58 -2.77 -1.25
C THR A 127 -6.07 -3.07 -1.06
N LEU A 128 -6.90 -2.85 -2.11
CA LEU A 128 -8.34 -3.08 -2.05
C LEU A 128 -8.71 -4.57 -2.15
N THR A 129 -7.84 -5.42 -2.70
CA THR A 129 -8.10 -6.86 -2.89
C THR A 129 -7.39 -7.78 -1.91
N THR A 130 -6.55 -7.23 -1.02
CA THR A 130 -5.74 -8.02 -0.06
C THR A 130 -5.91 -7.47 1.35
N THR A 131 -6.24 -8.34 2.30
CA THR A 131 -6.32 -7.92 3.70
C THR A 131 -4.91 -7.71 4.28
N PRO A 132 -4.74 -6.83 5.30
CA PRO A 132 -3.44 -6.62 5.94
C PRO A 132 -2.79 -7.91 6.46
N ASN A 133 -3.59 -8.83 7.05
CA ASN A 133 -3.08 -10.11 7.53
C ASN A 133 -2.58 -10.99 6.38
N GLN A 134 -3.33 -11.08 5.26
CA GLN A 134 -2.88 -11.81 4.07
C GLN A 134 -1.60 -11.21 3.49
N LEU A 135 -1.47 -9.87 3.49
CA LEU A 135 -0.26 -9.21 3.03
C LEU A 135 0.94 -9.58 3.89
N THR A 136 0.78 -9.60 5.23
CA THR A 136 1.84 -10.01 6.17
C THR A 136 2.26 -11.45 5.93
N ASP A 137 1.30 -12.38 5.79
CA ASP A 137 1.58 -13.79 5.50
C ASP A 137 2.29 -13.98 4.16
N GLY A 138 1.88 -13.21 3.14
CA GLY A 138 2.52 -13.19 1.83
C GLY A 138 3.96 -12.69 1.88
N LEU A 139 4.19 -11.58 2.60
CA LEU A 139 5.52 -11.00 2.81
C LEU A 139 6.45 -11.96 3.57
N GLU A 140 5.97 -12.61 4.63
CA GLU A 140 6.75 -13.63 5.37
C GLU A 140 7.30 -14.69 4.41
N LYS A 141 6.43 -15.21 3.54
CA LYS A 141 6.84 -16.26 2.60
C LYS A 141 7.80 -15.75 1.52
N LEU A 142 7.60 -14.53 1.03
CA LEU A 142 8.49 -13.90 0.05
C LEU A 142 9.85 -13.54 0.64
N MET A 143 9.87 -13.11 1.90
CA MET A 143 11.10 -12.73 2.60
C MET A 143 11.86 -13.94 3.20
N ARG A 144 11.28 -15.15 3.19
CA ARG A 144 11.91 -16.34 3.74
C ARG A 144 13.36 -16.60 3.25
N PRO A 145 13.76 -16.31 2.00
CA PRO A 145 15.15 -16.43 1.57
C PRO A 145 16.13 -15.55 2.37
N LEU A 146 15.65 -14.43 2.98
CA LEU A 146 16.46 -13.55 3.81
C LEU A 146 16.90 -14.20 5.13
N ASN A 147 16.25 -15.30 5.55
CA ASN A 147 16.74 -16.08 6.70
C ASN A 147 18.18 -16.56 6.50
N LYS A 148 18.62 -16.77 5.23
CA LYS A 148 20.00 -17.15 4.92
C LYS A 148 21.02 -16.07 5.32
N ILE A 149 20.62 -14.82 5.38
CA ILE A 149 21.44 -13.67 5.83
C ILE A 149 21.11 -13.26 7.27
N LYS A 150 20.57 -14.20 8.06
CA LYS A 150 20.24 -14.05 9.49
C LYS A 150 19.19 -12.98 9.81
N VAL A 151 18.31 -12.64 8.88
CA VAL A 151 17.15 -11.78 9.15
C VAL A 151 16.06 -12.63 9.79
N PRO A 152 15.54 -12.30 11.00
CA PRO A 152 14.51 -13.08 11.69
C PRO A 152 13.13 -12.80 11.08
N VAL A 153 12.90 -13.32 9.85
CA VAL A 153 11.69 -13.01 9.06
C VAL A 153 10.42 -13.48 9.73
N HIS A 154 10.46 -14.65 10.38
CA HIS A 154 9.29 -15.18 11.08
C HIS A 154 8.89 -14.30 12.26
N GLU A 155 9.86 -13.88 13.05
CA GLU A 155 9.63 -13.00 14.22
C GLU A 155 9.08 -11.65 13.79
N ILE A 156 9.59 -11.08 12.70
CA ILE A 156 9.09 -9.83 12.11
C ILE A 156 7.61 -9.99 11.67
N ALA A 157 7.29 -11.07 10.96
CA ALA A 157 5.93 -11.34 10.50
C ALA A 157 4.97 -11.56 11.68
N MET A 158 5.43 -12.24 12.73
CA MET A 158 4.65 -12.44 13.95
C MET A 158 4.41 -11.10 14.66
N MET A 159 5.42 -10.25 14.82
CA MET A 159 5.26 -8.91 15.40
C MET A 159 4.25 -8.08 14.59
N MET A 160 4.31 -8.10 13.25
CA MET A 160 3.33 -7.43 12.39
C MET A 160 1.91 -7.97 12.61
N SER A 161 1.74 -9.29 12.70
CA SER A 161 0.44 -9.91 12.91
C SER A 161 -0.16 -9.57 14.29
N ILE A 162 0.69 -9.52 15.32
CA ILE A 162 0.31 -9.07 16.66
C ILE A 162 -0.08 -7.60 16.65
N ALA A 163 0.73 -6.75 16.02
CA ALA A 163 0.45 -5.33 15.89
C ALA A 163 -0.90 -5.07 15.18
N LEU A 164 -1.15 -5.72 14.04
CA LEU A 164 -2.42 -5.59 13.30
C LEU A 164 -3.64 -6.01 14.14
N ARG A 165 -3.48 -6.99 15.04
CA ARG A 165 -4.52 -7.41 15.97
C ARG A 165 -4.75 -6.40 17.09
N PHE A 166 -3.68 -5.78 17.60
CA PHE A 166 -3.78 -4.85 18.71
C PHE A 166 -4.23 -3.44 18.28
N ILE A 167 -4.02 -3.03 17.03
CA ILE A 167 -4.44 -1.71 16.56
C ILE A 167 -5.93 -1.44 16.87
N PRO A 168 -6.92 -2.30 16.49
CA PRO A 168 -8.31 -2.03 16.81
C PRO A 168 -8.56 -1.94 18.33
N ILE A 169 -7.92 -2.81 19.10
CA ILE A 169 -8.06 -2.86 20.57
C ILE A 169 -7.53 -1.57 21.20
N LEU A 170 -6.34 -1.10 20.75
CA LEU A 170 -5.75 0.14 21.26
C LEU A 170 -6.55 1.37 20.82
N MET A 171 -7.21 1.35 19.65
CA MET A 171 -8.11 2.41 19.23
C MET A 171 -9.34 2.52 20.13
N GLU A 172 -9.97 1.39 20.46
CA GLU A 172 -11.08 1.37 21.42
C GLU A 172 -10.66 1.84 22.82
N GLU A 173 -9.46 1.43 23.27
CA GLU A 173 -8.89 1.88 24.55
C GLU A 173 -8.62 3.39 24.53
N THR A 174 -8.05 3.90 23.44
CA THR A 174 -7.82 5.34 23.24
C THR A 174 -9.12 6.13 23.34
N ASP A 175 -10.20 5.66 22.71
CA ASP A 175 -11.51 6.31 22.80
C ASP A 175 -12.07 6.32 24.23
N LYS A 176 -11.88 5.22 24.99
CA LYS A 176 -12.31 5.14 26.38
C LYS A 176 -11.51 6.10 27.28
N ILE A 177 -10.17 6.10 27.16
CA ILE A 177 -9.30 6.98 27.91
C ILE A 177 -9.60 8.46 27.57
N MET A 178 -9.78 8.77 26.30
CA MET A 178 -10.11 10.12 25.83
C MET A 178 -11.40 10.62 26.47
N LYS A 179 -12.48 9.82 26.45
CA LYS A 179 -13.77 10.17 27.08
C LYS A 179 -13.61 10.37 28.60
N ALA A 180 -12.84 9.54 29.26
CA ALA A 180 -12.58 9.68 30.70
C ALA A 180 -11.79 10.96 31.02
N GLN A 181 -10.81 11.31 30.21
CA GLN A 181 -10.03 12.53 30.39
C GLN A 181 -10.85 13.81 30.09
N ILE A 182 -11.71 13.79 29.08
CA ILE A 182 -12.65 14.89 28.81
C ILE A 182 -13.59 15.09 30.00
N ALA A 183 -14.12 14.03 30.60
CA ALA A 183 -14.95 14.10 31.79
C ALA A 183 -14.21 14.68 33.01
N ARG A 184 -12.88 14.59 33.04
CA ARG A 184 -12.00 15.20 34.04
C ARG A 184 -11.59 16.64 33.70
N GLY A 185 -12.15 17.21 32.63
CA GLY A 185 -11.87 18.58 32.21
C GLY A 185 -10.66 18.73 31.28
N ALA A 186 -10.13 17.64 30.73
CA ALA A 186 -9.06 17.73 29.73
C ALA A 186 -9.60 18.30 28.42
N ASP A 187 -8.86 19.27 27.85
CA ASP A 187 -9.18 19.89 26.56
C ASP A 187 -8.09 19.54 25.56
N PHE A 188 -8.46 18.76 24.52
CA PHE A 188 -7.56 18.30 23.47
C PHE A 188 -7.57 19.17 22.21
N GLU A 189 -8.49 20.16 22.11
CA GLU A 189 -8.70 20.91 20.88
C GLU A 189 -8.17 22.34 20.96
N SER A 190 -8.12 22.96 22.15
CA SER A 190 -7.73 24.36 22.30
C SER A 190 -6.22 24.57 22.45
N GLY A 191 -5.76 25.72 21.99
CA GLY A 191 -4.39 26.22 22.19
C GLY A 191 -3.42 25.98 21.05
N ASN A 192 -2.17 26.48 21.25
CA ASN A 192 -1.06 26.33 20.31
C ASN A 192 -0.61 24.88 20.18
N LEU A 193 0.13 24.55 19.11
CA LEU A 193 0.63 23.19 18.83
C LEU A 193 1.36 22.55 20.03
N ILE A 194 2.18 23.32 20.74
CA ILE A 194 2.91 22.86 21.95
C ILE A 194 1.94 22.52 23.07
N LYS A 195 0.90 23.34 23.30
CA LYS A 195 -0.12 23.10 24.31
C LYS A 195 -0.95 21.87 23.97
N LYS A 196 -1.33 21.70 22.70
CA LYS A 196 -2.02 20.49 22.21
C LYS A 196 -1.19 19.24 22.43
N ALA A 197 0.12 19.28 22.11
CA ALA A 197 1.02 18.14 22.35
C ALA A 197 1.11 17.81 23.86
N LYS A 198 1.20 18.80 24.73
CA LYS A 198 1.22 18.61 26.19
C LYS A 198 -0.10 18.03 26.71
N ASN A 199 -1.23 18.46 26.15
CA ASN A 199 -2.56 17.94 26.50
C ASN A 199 -2.77 16.48 26.10
N LEU A 200 -1.97 15.93 25.18
CA LEU A 200 -2.01 14.49 24.83
C LEU A 200 -1.31 13.60 25.85
N ILE A 201 -0.44 14.14 26.73
CA ILE A 201 0.28 13.33 27.73
C ILE A 201 -0.67 12.50 28.63
N PRO A 202 -1.77 13.07 29.18
CA PRO A 202 -2.72 12.32 30.01
C PRO A 202 -3.44 11.19 29.24
N LEU A 203 -3.44 11.21 27.91
CA LEU A 203 -3.94 10.14 27.06
C LEU A 203 -2.86 9.08 26.79
N LEU A 204 -1.62 9.53 26.48
CA LEU A 204 -0.53 8.65 26.11
C LEU A 204 -0.05 7.76 27.25
N VAL A 205 0.12 8.33 28.46
CA VAL A 205 0.67 7.58 29.61
C VAL A 205 -0.19 6.37 29.98
N PRO A 206 -1.52 6.48 30.18
CA PRO A 206 -2.36 5.31 30.44
C PRO A 206 -2.37 4.31 29.29
N LEU A 207 -2.33 4.80 28.03
CA LEU A 207 -2.30 3.94 26.85
C LEU A 207 -1.03 3.09 26.81
N PHE A 208 0.14 3.68 27.09
CA PHE A 208 1.41 2.95 27.17
C PHE A 208 1.38 1.89 28.28
N ILE A 209 0.89 2.25 29.48
CA ILE A 209 0.78 1.30 30.59
C ILE A 209 -0.11 0.12 30.20
N SER A 210 -1.26 0.39 29.56
CA SER A 210 -2.16 -0.66 29.08
C SER A 210 -1.50 -1.54 28.02
N ALA A 211 -0.76 -0.92 27.07
CA ALA A 211 -0.05 -1.65 26.02
C ALA A 211 1.03 -2.59 26.60
N PHE A 212 1.82 -2.11 27.57
CA PHE A 212 2.84 -2.95 28.24
C PHE A 212 2.23 -4.11 29.00
N ARG A 213 1.17 -3.87 29.78
CA ARG A 213 0.47 -4.96 30.48
C ARG A 213 -0.03 -6.04 29.52
N ARG A 214 -0.61 -5.64 28.38
CA ARG A 214 -1.04 -6.57 27.33
C ARG A 214 0.11 -7.33 26.69
N ALA A 215 1.28 -6.67 26.52
CA ALA A 215 2.47 -7.33 26.02
C ALA A 215 2.98 -8.40 26.99
N ASP A 216 3.00 -8.10 28.30
CA ASP A 216 3.38 -9.05 29.35
C ASP A 216 2.38 -10.23 29.42
N ASP A 217 1.06 -9.96 29.40
CA ASP A 217 0.04 -11.01 29.36
C ASP A 217 0.20 -11.91 28.13
N LEU A 218 0.50 -11.33 26.97
CA LEU A 218 0.73 -12.09 25.75
C LEU A 218 2.00 -12.93 25.83
N ALA A 219 3.09 -12.36 26.38
CA ALA A 219 4.35 -13.08 26.57
C ALA A 219 4.17 -14.31 27.48
N MET A 220 3.52 -14.13 28.63
CA MET A 220 3.18 -15.23 29.54
C MET A 220 2.29 -16.29 28.88
N ALA A 221 1.30 -15.86 28.07
CA ALA A 221 0.45 -16.79 27.34
C ALA A 221 1.22 -17.55 26.24
N MET A 222 2.23 -16.95 25.62
CA MET A 222 3.10 -17.60 24.64
C MET A 222 4.03 -18.62 25.30
N GLU A 223 4.64 -18.26 26.44
CA GLU A 223 5.47 -19.17 27.24
C GLU A 223 4.66 -20.38 27.73
N ALA A 224 3.46 -20.16 28.26
CA ALA A 224 2.56 -21.24 28.69
C ALA A 224 2.16 -22.18 27.54
N ARG A 225 2.25 -21.73 26.29
CA ARG A 225 2.03 -22.54 25.08
C ARG A 225 3.32 -23.09 24.48
N CYS A 226 4.43 -23.07 25.23
CA CYS A 226 5.74 -23.56 24.84
C CYS A 226 6.24 -22.91 23.53
N TYR A 227 6.11 -21.58 23.41
CA TYR A 227 6.67 -20.85 22.29
C TYR A 227 8.19 -20.71 22.46
N HIS A 228 8.98 -21.29 21.55
CA HIS A 228 10.45 -21.26 21.56
C HIS A 228 11.04 -20.69 20.24
N GLY A 229 10.34 -19.71 19.62
CA GLY A 229 10.79 -19.11 18.37
C GLY A 229 10.12 -19.69 17.12
N GLY A 230 10.67 -19.37 15.96
CA GLY A 230 10.10 -19.71 14.65
C GLY A 230 10.49 -21.07 14.09
N ASP A 231 11.51 -21.73 14.66
CA ASP A 231 12.03 -22.99 14.14
C ASP A 231 11.03 -24.15 14.33
N HIS A 232 10.93 -25.00 13.31
CA HIS A 232 10.06 -26.18 13.29
C HIS A 232 8.54 -25.93 13.45
N ARG A 233 8.07 -24.67 13.29
CA ARG A 233 6.64 -24.37 13.35
C ARG A 233 5.94 -24.62 12.01
N THR A 234 4.69 -25.11 12.12
CA THR A 234 3.77 -25.29 11.00
C THR A 234 2.66 -24.23 11.05
N SER A 235 2.18 -23.78 9.89
CA SER A 235 1.05 -22.87 9.81
C SER A 235 -0.26 -23.67 9.77
N MET A 236 -1.27 -23.25 10.54
CA MET A 236 -2.62 -23.85 10.50
C MET A 236 -3.30 -23.66 9.13
N LYS A 237 -3.01 -22.55 8.45
CA LYS A 237 -3.51 -22.26 7.10
C LYS A 237 -2.33 -21.94 6.19
N PRO A 238 -1.61 -22.97 5.70
CA PRO A 238 -0.46 -22.74 4.84
C PRO A 238 -0.90 -22.16 3.50
N LEU A 239 -0.21 -21.13 3.03
CA LEU A 239 -0.37 -20.60 1.69
C LEU A 239 0.10 -21.67 0.69
N LYS A 240 -0.79 -22.11 -0.20
CA LYS A 240 -0.51 -23.08 -1.27
C LYS A 240 -0.88 -22.47 -2.60
N TYR A 241 0.03 -22.52 -3.56
CA TYR A 241 -0.27 -22.11 -4.93
C TYR A 241 -1.36 -22.98 -5.54
N GLN A 242 -2.30 -22.34 -6.20
CA GLN A 242 -3.38 -22.98 -6.92
C GLN A 242 -3.20 -22.76 -8.44
N ASN A 243 -3.95 -23.50 -9.27
CA ASN A 243 -3.84 -23.38 -10.73
C ASN A 243 -4.09 -21.95 -11.24
N HIS A 244 -4.97 -21.21 -10.59
CA HIS A 244 -5.23 -19.81 -10.97
C HIS A 244 -4.07 -18.85 -10.62
N ASP A 245 -3.23 -19.20 -9.65
CA ASP A 245 -2.03 -18.42 -9.32
C ASP A 245 -0.97 -18.59 -10.40
N ILE A 246 -0.82 -19.83 -10.92
CA ILE A 246 0.10 -20.13 -12.03
C ILE A 246 -0.37 -19.39 -13.29
N MET A 247 -1.68 -19.40 -13.59
CA MET A 247 -2.24 -18.65 -14.70
C MET A 247 -1.99 -17.14 -14.57
N ALA A 248 -2.12 -16.58 -13.37
CA ALA A 248 -1.84 -15.18 -13.12
C ALA A 248 -0.36 -14.82 -13.37
N TYR A 249 0.58 -15.68 -12.93
CA TYR A 249 2.01 -15.52 -13.27
C TYR A 249 2.27 -15.60 -14.77
N LEU A 250 1.61 -16.51 -15.48
CA LEU A 250 1.76 -16.66 -16.93
C LEU A 250 1.26 -15.40 -17.66
N VAL A 251 0.10 -14.88 -17.30
CA VAL A 251 -0.44 -13.63 -17.86
C VAL A 251 0.51 -12.45 -17.58
N LEU A 252 1.04 -12.35 -16.36
CA LEU A 252 2.02 -11.33 -15.99
C LEU A 252 3.30 -11.46 -16.84
N LEU A 253 3.81 -12.66 -17.03
CA LEU A 253 5.01 -12.92 -17.80
C LEU A 253 4.81 -12.53 -19.28
N VAL A 254 3.68 -12.91 -19.88
CA VAL A 254 3.33 -12.50 -21.25
C VAL A 254 3.26 -10.99 -21.38
N TYR A 255 2.64 -10.32 -20.40
CA TYR A 255 2.59 -8.86 -20.35
C TYR A 255 3.98 -8.23 -20.31
N LEU A 256 4.88 -8.71 -19.42
CA LEU A 256 6.24 -8.18 -19.30
C LEU A 256 7.09 -8.42 -20.55
N ILE A 257 6.98 -9.61 -21.16
CA ILE A 257 7.66 -9.90 -22.42
C ILE A 257 7.17 -8.95 -23.53
N ALA A 258 5.85 -8.77 -23.65
CA ALA A 258 5.28 -7.87 -24.64
C ALA A 258 5.76 -6.41 -24.43
N ASP A 259 5.84 -5.93 -23.19
CA ASP A 259 6.33 -4.59 -22.88
C ASP A 259 7.82 -4.42 -23.27
N ILE A 260 8.66 -5.41 -22.96
CA ILE A 260 10.08 -5.42 -23.32
C ILE A 260 10.25 -5.46 -24.85
N VAL A 261 9.50 -6.31 -25.55
CA VAL A 261 9.54 -6.44 -27.00
C VAL A 261 9.13 -5.10 -27.66
N LEU A 262 8.05 -4.48 -27.21
CA LEU A 262 7.61 -3.17 -27.69
C LEU A 262 8.67 -2.08 -27.48
N ARG A 263 9.43 -2.15 -26.38
CA ARG A 263 10.52 -1.20 -26.14
C ARG A 263 11.71 -1.39 -27.09
N ILE A 264 11.96 -2.62 -27.53
CA ILE A 264 13.09 -2.92 -28.42
C ILE A 264 12.75 -2.55 -29.89
N ILE A 265 11.47 -2.74 -30.28
CA ILE A 265 11.02 -2.51 -31.66
C ILE A 265 10.72 -1.03 -31.94
N VAL A 266 10.28 -0.30 -30.93
CA VAL A 266 9.87 1.11 -31.04
C VAL A 266 10.87 2.03 -30.34
#